data_1b21d0a2ca1a8bbd4f8c79f49b26f18c
#
_entry.id   1b21d0a2ca1a8bbd4f8c79f49b26f18c
#
_cell.length_a   1.000
_cell.length_b   1.000
_cell.length_c   1.000
_cell.angle_alpha   90.00
_cell.angle_beta   90.00
_cell.angle_gamma   90.00
#
_symmetry.space_group_name_H-M   'P 1'
#
loop_
_entity.id
_entity.type
_entity.pdbx_description
1 polymer ?
#
loop_
_entity_poly.entity_id
_entity_poly.type
_entity_poly.pdbx_seq_one_letter_code
_entity_poly.pdbx_strand_id
1 'polypeptide(L)'
;IDLRRHNLIAADAFPVTTSVGTEYDSGDYETSLDLALQAAGISDLRDEQARRRESGEALQLGIGVSAYVEVTAGPAPGGDEFGRVEITTNGTARVFSGSLSHGQSHQTTFSMIVADRLGMNLDDIEFIQGDTDRVAHGVGTYGSRSTQLGGSAVHDAAGLVVDEALRVAADLMEAAVDDVTLDVDTGRFHVVGSPAISRTWAEIAAAAGEGVLEAESKEDRKCTYPFGTHVAVVEVDIETGHVRLDRMVTCDDAGVIINPMIVEGQRHGGIAQGVAQALMEEVTYDENGNPLTTNFADYGIISMAELPSFELTSLETPTPNNPLGVKGIGESGAIGSTPAVQSAVLDALSPWGVVHLDIPLTPQKVWSAISAAN
;
A
#
# COMPACT_ATOMS: atom_id res chain seq x y z
N ILE A 1 -17.52 -8.15 16.76
CA ILE A 1 -16.54 -7.11 17.14
C ILE A 1 -15.80 -7.55 18.42
N ASP A 2 -16.51 -7.88 19.50
CA ASP A 2 -15.90 -8.24 20.80
C ASP A 2 -14.91 -9.40 20.71
N LEU A 3 -15.25 -10.45 19.93
CA LEU A 3 -14.35 -11.58 19.71
C LEU A 3 -13.07 -11.15 18.97
N ARG A 4 -13.16 -10.24 17.98
CA ARG A 4 -11.99 -9.69 17.31
C ARG A 4 -11.12 -8.95 18.32
N ARG A 5 -11.69 -7.98 19.04
CA ARG A 5 -10.99 -7.17 20.04
C ARG A 5 -10.25 -8.06 21.07
N HIS A 6 -10.91 -9.12 21.56
CA HIS A 6 -10.31 -10.07 22.51
C HIS A 6 -9.07 -10.78 21.96
N ASN A 7 -8.99 -10.97 20.64
CA ASN A 7 -7.91 -11.71 19.99
C ASN A 7 -6.86 -10.83 19.28
N LEU A 8 -7.04 -9.49 19.28
CA LEU A 8 -6.03 -8.60 18.71
C LEU A 8 -4.75 -8.60 19.55
N ILE A 9 -3.62 -8.49 18.88
CA ILE A 9 -2.31 -8.31 19.52
C ILE A 9 -2.24 -6.87 20.03
N ALA A 10 -1.90 -6.67 21.31
CA ALA A 10 -1.75 -5.35 21.89
C ALA A 10 -0.54 -4.62 21.29
N ALA A 11 -0.65 -3.30 21.14
CA ALA A 11 0.39 -2.49 20.47
C ALA A 11 1.76 -2.52 21.18
N ASP A 12 1.78 -2.70 22.50
CA ASP A 12 3.00 -2.81 23.30
C ASP A 12 3.65 -4.21 23.27
N ALA A 13 3.02 -5.18 22.63
CA ALA A 13 3.55 -6.54 22.50
C ALA A 13 4.50 -6.73 21.32
N PHE A 14 4.53 -5.80 20.36
CA PHE A 14 5.37 -5.92 19.16
C PHE A 14 6.88 -5.67 19.44
N PRO A 15 7.80 -6.38 18.74
CA PRO A 15 7.54 -7.43 17.75
C PRO A 15 7.05 -8.73 18.39
N VAL A 16 6.18 -9.47 17.64
CA VAL A 16 5.54 -10.71 18.14
C VAL A 16 5.84 -11.87 17.20
N THR A 17 6.38 -12.95 17.75
CA THR A 17 6.50 -14.21 17.00
C THR A 17 5.22 -15.04 17.17
N THR A 18 4.57 -15.32 16.04
CA THR A 18 3.36 -16.15 16.00
C THR A 18 3.67 -17.63 16.29
N SER A 19 2.64 -18.42 16.55
CA SER A 19 2.76 -19.87 16.81
C SER A 19 3.35 -20.67 15.62
N VAL A 20 3.31 -20.10 14.42
CA VAL A 20 3.90 -20.66 13.19
C VAL A 20 5.29 -20.09 12.87
N GLY A 21 5.87 -19.29 13.77
CA GLY A 21 7.23 -18.78 13.64
C GLY A 21 7.37 -17.51 12.82
N THR A 22 6.26 -16.87 12.41
CA THR A 22 6.29 -15.57 11.71
C THR A 22 6.44 -14.45 12.73
N GLU A 23 7.40 -13.56 12.53
CA GLU A 23 7.60 -12.37 13.36
C GLU A 23 6.87 -11.16 12.75
N TYR A 24 5.84 -10.66 13.44
CA TYR A 24 5.17 -9.40 13.12
C TYR A 24 5.97 -8.24 13.71
N ASP A 25 6.27 -7.24 12.89
CA ASP A 25 7.24 -6.18 13.18
C ASP A 25 6.70 -5.06 14.07
N SER A 26 5.56 -4.49 13.72
CA SER A 26 4.90 -3.39 14.43
C SER A 26 3.40 -3.38 14.12
N GLY A 27 2.58 -2.83 15.02
CA GLY A 27 1.14 -2.71 14.78
C GLY A 27 0.39 -2.07 15.94
N ASP A 28 -0.78 -1.53 15.62
CA ASP A 28 -1.80 -1.04 16.56
C ASP A 28 -3.19 -1.44 16.02
N TYR A 29 -3.48 -2.72 16.15
CA TYR A 29 -4.68 -3.33 15.57
C TYR A 29 -5.96 -2.85 16.23
N GLU A 30 -5.91 -2.56 17.54
CA GLU A 30 -7.08 -2.08 18.29
C GLU A 30 -7.48 -0.68 17.84
N THR A 31 -6.51 0.23 17.71
CA THR A 31 -6.77 1.59 17.21
C THR A 31 -7.33 1.57 15.77
N SER A 32 -6.81 0.69 14.88
CA SER A 32 -7.37 0.52 13.53
C SER A 32 -8.85 0.10 13.58
N LEU A 33 -9.18 -0.88 14.43
CA LEU A 33 -10.56 -1.34 14.60
C LEU A 33 -11.45 -0.21 15.13
N ASP A 34 -11.01 0.51 16.16
CA ASP A 34 -11.80 1.57 16.79
C ASP A 34 -12.06 2.74 15.85
N LEU A 35 -11.05 3.20 15.10
CA LEU A 35 -11.19 4.28 14.15
C LEU A 35 -12.15 3.92 13.02
N ALA A 36 -12.04 2.71 12.46
CA ALA A 36 -12.95 2.26 11.41
C ALA A 36 -14.40 2.14 11.90
N LEU A 37 -14.62 1.58 13.10
CA LEU A 37 -15.96 1.45 13.68
C LEU A 37 -16.58 2.81 14.05
N GLN A 38 -15.76 3.73 14.57
CA GLN A 38 -16.18 5.09 14.89
C GLN A 38 -16.57 5.85 13.63
N ALA A 39 -15.73 5.83 12.59
CA ALA A 39 -16.00 6.51 11.32
C ALA A 39 -17.25 5.94 10.64
N ALA A 40 -17.46 4.63 10.73
CA ALA A 40 -18.67 3.98 10.21
C ALA A 40 -19.94 4.38 10.97
N GLY A 41 -19.85 4.80 12.24
CA GLY A 41 -21.04 5.04 13.08
C GLY A 41 -21.80 3.74 13.38
N ILE A 42 -21.08 2.72 13.82
CA ILE A 42 -21.59 1.34 13.91
C ILE A 42 -22.88 1.20 14.75
N SER A 43 -23.06 2.04 15.78
CA SER A 43 -24.26 2.02 16.63
C SER A 43 -25.51 2.42 15.83
N ASP A 44 -25.45 3.55 15.13
CA ASP A 44 -26.56 4.07 14.34
C ASP A 44 -26.93 3.13 13.19
N LEU A 45 -25.91 2.50 12.58
CA LEU A 45 -26.13 1.48 11.54
C LEU A 45 -26.85 0.24 12.10
N ARG A 46 -26.53 -0.21 13.31
CA ARG A 46 -27.23 -1.33 13.94
C ARG A 46 -28.67 -0.98 14.31
N ASP A 47 -28.94 0.23 14.76
CA ASP A 47 -30.30 0.70 15.04
C ASP A 47 -31.13 0.76 13.75
N GLU A 48 -30.58 1.28 12.67
CA GLU A 48 -31.26 1.31 11.35
C GLU A 48 -31.50 -0.11 10.81
N GLN A 49 -30.52 -1.00 10.95
CA GLN A 49 -30.68 -2.41 10.56
C GLN A 49 -31.83 -3.08 11.32
N ALA A 50 -31.91 -2.87 12.65
CA ALA A 50 -32.99 -3.41 13.46
C ALA A 50 -34.34 -2.86 13.03
N ARG A 51 -34.44 -1.55 12.78
CA ARG A 51 -35.64 -0.89 12.28
C ARG A 51 -36.14 -1.50 10.95
N ARG A 52 -35.25 -1.69 9.98
CA ARG A 52 -35.61 -2.27 8.67
C ARG A 52 -36.07 -3.72 8.79
N ARG A 53 -35.48 -4.50 9.68
CA ARG A 53 -35.89 -5.88 9.96
C ARG A 53 -37.29 -5.94 10.59
N GLU A 54 -37.56 -5.07 11.59
CA GLU A 54 -38.86 -4.99 12.24
C GLU A 54 -39.97 -4.53 11.29
N SER A 55 -39.69 -3.57 10.41
CA SER A 55 -40.67 -3.06 9.44
C SER A 55 -40.88 -3.98 8.24
N GLY A 56 -40.05 -5.00 8.06
CA GLY A 56 -40.13 -5.92 6.92
C GLY A 56 -39.79 -5.25 5.59
N GLU A 57 -38.91 -4.28 5.58
CA GLU A 57 -38.50 -3.60 4.34
C GLU A 57 -37.85 -4.56 3.34
N ALA A 58 -38.08 -4.35 2.05
CA ALA A 58 -37.48 -5.16 0.99
C ALA A 58 -35.96 -4.92 0.90
N LEU A 59 -35.49 -3.70 1.23
CA LEU A 59 -34.06 -3.34 1.27
C LEU A 59 -33.49 -3.58 2.68
N GLN A 60 -32.82 -4.71 2.86
CA GLN A 60 -32.19 -5.05 4.13
C GLN A 60 -30.76 -4.49 4.21
N LEU A 61 -30.41 -3.90 5.37
CA LEU A 61 -29.09 -3.39 5.64
C LEU A 61 -28.19 -4.50 6.18
N GLY A 62 -26.97 -4.60 5.65
CA GLY A 62 -25.94 -5.49 6.14
C GLY A 62 -24.65 -4.75 6.48
N ILE A 63 -23.99 -5.17 7.57
CA ILE A 63 -22.78 -4.55 8.08
C ILE A 63 -21.71 -5.62 8.26
N GLY A 64 -20.62 -5.51 7.50
CA GLY A 64 -19.50 -6.44 7.54
C GLY A 64 -18.23 -5.76 8.05
N VAL A 65 -17.49 -6.44 8.92
CA VAL A 65 -16.21 -5.96 9.44
C VAL A 65 -15.13 -6.97 9.11
N SER A 66 -14.05 -6.53 8.48
CA SER A 66 -12.83 -7.30 8.26
C SER A 66 -11.67 -6.62 8.96
N ALA A 67 -10.90 -7.39 9.73
CA ALA A 67 -9.59 -6.97 10.22
C ALA A 67 -8.55 -7.93 9.62
N TYR A 68 -7.48 -7.38 9.08
CA TYR A 68 -6.46 -8.15 8.36
C TYR A 68 -5.05 -7.73 8.76
N VAL A 69 -4.12 -8.62 8.51
CA VAL A 69 -2.68 -8.36 8.44
C VAL A 69 -2.16 -9.00 7.16
N GLU A 70 -1.33 -8.27 6.43
CA GLU A 70 -0.71 -8.73 5.18
C GLU A 70 0.79 -8.95 5.39
N VAL A 71 1.35 -9.98 4.78
CA VAL A 71 2.79 -10.11 4.63
C VAL A 71 3.22 -9.42 3.33
N THR A 72 4.13 -8.46 3.41
CA THR A 72 4.67 -7.76 2.23
C THR A 72 6.15 -8.03 2.05
N ALA A 73 6.61 -8.05 0.79
CA ALA A 73 7.97 -8.43 0.40
C ALA A 73 8.42 -9.81 0.90
N GLY A 74 7.52 -10.77 0.89
CA GLY A 74 7.84 -12.15 1.26
C GLY A 74 9.00 -12.74 0.45
N PRO A 75 9.57 -13.88 0.87
CA PRO A 75 10.70 -14.52 0.22
C PRO A 75 10.31 -14.95 -1.21
N ALA A 76 10.52 -14.08 -2.17
CA ALA A 76 10.36 -14.41 -3.58
C ALA A 76 11.67 -14.98 -4.14
N PRO A 77 11.62 -15.90 -5.10
CA PRO A 77 12.80 -16.32 -5.85
C PRO A 77 13.44 -15.09 -6.52
N GLY A 78 14.67 -14.74 -6.17
CA GLY A 78 15.37 -13.56 -6.65
C GLY A 78 15.25 -12.31 -5.78
N GLY A 79 14.87 -12.47 -4.57
CA GLY A 79 14.63 -11.65 -3.35
C GLY A 79 15.03 -10.18 -3.32
N ASP A 80 16.19 -9.83 -3.79
CA ASP A 80 16.75 -8.48 -3.71
C ASP A 80 16.18 -7.53 -4.78
N GLU A 81 16.06 -6.26 -4.43
CA GLU A 81 15.68 -5.20 -5.38
C GLU A 81 16.86 -4.25 -5.60
N PHE A 82 16.95 -3.71 -6.82
CA PHE A 82 18.05 -2.88 -7.28
C PHE A 82 17.67 -1.41 -7.28
N GLY A 83 18.59 -0.57 -6.78
CA GLY A 83 18.55 0.88 -6.90
C GLY A 83 19.95 1.43 -7.23
N ARG A 84 20.04 2.38 -8.15
CA ARG A 84 21.26 3.14 -8.42
C ARG A 84 20.94 4.62 -8.50
N VAL A 85 21.84 5.42 -7.97
CA VAL A 85 21.81 6.90 -8.04
C VAL A 85 23.11 7.38 -8.65
N GLU A 86 23.02 8.30 -9.60
CA GLU A 86 24.14 8.91 -10.31
C GLU A 86 23.95 10.41 -10.32
N ILE A 87 24.97 11.18 -9.95
CA ILE A 87 24.99 12.64 -10.14
C ILE A 87 25.68 12.96 -11.46
N THR A 88 24.96 13.66 -12.31
CA THR A 88 25.47 14.10 -13.60
C THR A 88 26.45 15.25 -13.47
N THR A 89 27.27 15.51 -14.47
CA THR A 89 28.30 16.57 -14.43
C THR A 89 27.75 17.99 -14.25
N ASN A 90 26.44 18.19 -14.48
CA ASN A 90 25.76 19.46 -14.21
C ASN A 90 25.07 19.52 -12.84
N GLY A 91 25.22 18.46 -12.03
CA GLY A 91 24.71 18.42 -10.64
C GLY A 91 23.24 18.00 -10.50
N THR A 92 22.62 17.45 -11.54
CA THR A 92 21.31 16.79 -11.46
C THR A 92 21.47 15.30 -11.13
N ALA A 93 20.42 14.63 -10.69
CA ALA A 93 20.46 13.21 -10.36
C ALA A 93 19.74 12.35 -11.41
N ARG A 94 20.26 11.12 -11.61
CA ARG A 94 19.55 10.03 -12.27
C ARG A 94 19.32 8.91 -11.27
N VAL A 95 18.10 8.42 -11.22
CA VAL A 95 17.69 7.34 -10.33
C VAL A 95 17.23 6.16 -11.16
N PHE A 96 17.81 4.99 -10.91
CA PHE A 96 17.49 3.75 -11.61
C PHE A 96 16.88 2.77 -10.63
N SER A 97 15.76 2.16 -11.00
CA SER A 97 15.10 1.16 -10.18
C SER A 97 14.74 -0.09 -10.97
N GLY A 98 14.95 -1.25 -10.35
CA GLY A 98 14.48 -2.53 -10.84
C GLY A 98 12.97 -2.74 -10.72
N SER A 99 12.32 -1.98 -9.84
CA SER A 99 10.86 -1.98 -9.67
C SER A 99 10.18 -1.18 -10.78
N LEU A 100 9.54 -1.87 -11.74
CA LEU A 100 8.78 -1.23 -12.81
C LEU A 100 7.36 -0.89 -12.34
N SER A 101 6.96 0.38 -12.49
CA SER A 101 5.59 0.83 -12.22
C SER A 101 4.62 0.44 -13.34
N HIS A 102 3.42 0.04 -12.97
CA HIS A 102 2.27 -0.11 -13.84
C HIS A 102 1.03 0.59 -13.25
N GLY A 103 1.26 1.82 -12.74
CA GLY A 103 0.24 2.69 -12.14
C GLY A 103 0.53 3.11 -10.70
N GLN A 104 1.55 2.54 -10.01
CA GLN A 104 1.86 2.81 -8.61
C GLN A 104 2.68 4.08 -8.37
N SER A 105 2.98 4.86 -9.41
CA SER A 105 3.69 6.15 -9.31
C SER A 105 5.10 6.05 -8.70
N HIS A 106 5.87 4.98 -9.02
CA HIS A 106 7.24 4.83 -8.53
C HIS A 106 8.13 6.03 -8.87
N GLN A 107 7.98 6.57 -10.09
CA GLN A 107 8.71 7.77 -10.49
C GLN A 107 8.57 8.89 -9.48
N THR A 108 7.37 9.19 -9.02
CA THR A 108 7.13 10.24 -8.04
C THR A 108 7.68 9.86 -6.66
N THR A 109 7.29 8.69 -6.14
CA THR A 109 7.64 8.27 -4.77
C THR A 109 9.14 8.07 -4.61
N PHE A 110 9.82 7.42 -5.57
CA PHE A 110 11.26 7.16 -5.46
C PHE A 110 12.09 8.42 -5.71
N SER A 111 11.62 9.32 -6.59
CA SER A 111 12.24 10.64 -6.71
C SER A 111 12.09 11.47 -5.43
N MET A 112 10.96 11.41 -4.72
CA MET A 112 10.80 12.08 -3.43
C MET A 112 11.80 11.54 -2.40
N ILE A 113 11.97 10.22 -2.30
CA ILE A 113 12.92 9.59 -1.38
C ILE A 113 14.36 10.07 -1.66
N VAL A 114 14.74 10.12 -2.94
CA VAL A 114 16.08 10.57 -3.35
C VAL A 114 16.24 12.09 -3.17
N ALA A 115 15.21 12.87 -3.50
CA ALA A 115 15.19 14.32 -3.32
C ALA A 115 15.46 14.72 -1.86
N ASP A 116 14.76 14.10 -0.92
CA ASP A 116 14.95 14.31 0.52
C ASP A 116 16.37 13.96 0.96
N ARG A 117 16.93 12.86 0.43
CA ARG A 117 18.26 12.40 0.80
C ARG A 117 19.37 13.27 0.24
N LEU A 118 19.21 13.82 -0.97
CA LEU A 118 20.18 14.65 -1.67
C LEU A 118 20.00 16.17 -1.44
N GLY A 119 18.87 16.60 -0.87
CA GLY A 119 18.50 18.02 -0.78
C GLY A 119 18.30 18.65 -2.17
N MET A 120 17.69 17.92 -3.12
CA MET A 120 17.44 18.37 -4.49
C MET A 120 15.97 18.63 -4.74
N ASN A 121 15.67 19.46 -5.76
CA ASN A 121 14.29 19.56 -6.25
C ASN A 121 13.90 18.32 -7.07
N LEU A 122 12.63 17.96 -7.07
CA LEU A 122 12.13 16.85 -7.88
C LEU A 122 12.38 17.02 -9.39
N ASP A 123 12.37 18.26 -9.88
CA ASP A 123 12.62 18.59 -11.29
C ASP A 123 14.09 18.35 -11.71
N ASP A 124 15.01 18.21 -10.74
CA ASP A 124 16.42 17.91 -10.97
C ASP A 124 16.70 16.40 -10.98
N ILE A 125 15.66 15.55 -10.92
CA ILE A 125 15.77 14.09 -10.84
C ILE A 125 15.15 13.42 -12.07
N GLU A 126 15.97 12.73 -12.86
CA GLU A 126 15.52 11.83 -13.93
C GLU A 126 15.33 10.41 -13.35
N PHE A 127 14.11 9.87 -13.40
CA PHE A 127 13.82 8.51 -12.94
C PHE A 127 13.76 7.53 -14.11
N ILE A 128 14.48 6.40 -13.99
CA ILE A 128 14.68 5.41 -15.04
C ILE A 128 14.24 4.04 -14.53
N GLN A 129 13.29 3.43 -15.25
CA GLN A 129 12.77 2.09 -14.96
C GLN A 129 12.39 1.39 -16.29
N GLY A 130 12.33 0.06 -16.26
CA GLY A 130 11.84 -0.74 -17.40
C GLY A 130 12.71 -0.76 -18.64
N ASP A 131 13.90 -0.19 -18.59
CA ASP A 131 14.90 -0.18 -19.64
C ASP A 131 16.02 -1.19 -19.32
N THR A 132 15.99 -2.36 -19.93
CA THR A 132 16.93 -3.45 -19.64
C THR A 132 18.36 -3.17 -20.12
N ASP A 133 18.57 -2.14 -20.93
CA ASP A 133 19.91 -1.69 -21.32
C ASP A 133 20.54 -0.78 -20.27
N ARG A 134 19.72 -0.17 -19.40
CA ARG A 134 20.14 0.82 -18.40
C ARG A 134 19.95 0.33 -16.96
N VAL A 135 19.01 -0.57 -16.70
CA VAL A 135 18.70 -1.14 -15.38
C VAL A 135 19.25 -2.56 -15.32
N ALA A 136 20.29 -2.75 -14.52
CA ALA A 136 21.07 -3.99 -14.53
C ALA A 136 20.32 -5.20 -13.96
N HIS A 137 19.39 -4.97 -13.01
CA HIS A 137 18.66 -6.01 -12.32
C HIS A 137 17.31 -5.48 -11.84
N GLY A 138 16.32 -6.36 -11.71
CA GLY A 138 15.01 -6.03 -11.14
C GLY A 138 14.12 -7.26 -11.06
N VAL A 139 13.34 -7.33 -10.00
CA VAL A 139 12.41 -8.44 -9.77
C VAL A 139 10.98 -8.05 -10.14
N GLY A 140 10.65 -6.77 -10.09
CA GLY A 140 9.35 -6.23 -10.47
C GLY A 140 8.46 -5.82 -9.30
N THR A 141 7.22 -5.44 -9.63
CA THR A 141 6.23 -4.88 -8.70
C THR A 141 5.11 -5.88 -8.47
N TYR A 142 5.08 -6.50 -7.29
CA TYR A 142 4.07 -7.45 -6.78
C TYR A 142 4.27 -7.65 -5.27
N GLY A 143 3.33 -8.29 -4.56
CA GLY A 143 3.46 -8.59 -3.14
C GLY A 143 3.71 -7.36 -2.28
N SER A 144 3.20 -6.21 -2.69
CA SER A 144 3.28 -4.91 -2.02
C SER A 144 4.71 -4.51 -1.60
N ARG A 145 5.74 -4.93 -2.41
CA ARG A 145 7.17 -4.88 -2.03
C ARG A 145 7.94 -3.62 -2.47
N SER A 146 7.44 -2.92 -3.48
CA SER A 146 8.27 -1.96 -4.23
C SER A 146 8.80 -0.81 -3.38
N THR A 147 7.97 -0.16 -2.56
CA THR A 147 8.43 0.97 -1.74
C THR A 147 9.41 0.51 -0.65
N GLN A 148 9.14 -0.62 0.01
CA GLN A 148 10.01 -1.07 1.10
C GLN A 148 11.34 -1.66 0.61
N LEU A 149 11.41 -2.31 -0.55
CA LEU A 149 12.67 -2.83 -1.11
C LEU A 149 13.28 -1.85 -2.12
N GLY A 150 12.57 -1.51 -3.20
CA GLY A 150 13.06 -0.58 -4.21
C GLY A 150 13.29 0.83 -3.70
N GLY A 151 12.36 1.34 -2.85
CA GLY A 151 12.52 2.62 -2.19
C GLY A 151 13.73 2.65 -1.24
N SER A 152 13.95 1.57 -0.47
CA SER A 152 15.15 1.45 0.39
C SER A 152 16.44 1.35 -0.43
N ALA A 153 16.41 0.62 -1.56
CA ALA A 153 17.57 0.50 -2.43
C ALA A 153 18.02 1.86 -2.99
N VAL A 154 17.08 2.68 -3.49
CA VAL A 154 17.43 4.02 -3.98
C VAL A 154 17.81 4.98 -2.85
N HIS A 155 17.21 4.85 -1.65
CA HIS A 155 17.59 5.61 -0.47
C HIS A 155 19.04 5.34 -0.05
N ASP A 156 19.42 4.07 0.04
CA ASP A 156 20.75 3.68 0.47
C ASP A 156 21.80 4.01 -0.60
N ALA A 157 21.47 3.83 -1.89
CA ALA A 157 22.33 4.28 -2.99
C ALA A 157 22.55 5.80 -2.95
N ALA A 158 21.50 6.61 -2.70
CA ALA A 158 21.64 8.06 -2.51
C ALA A 158 22.53 8.41 -1.31
N GLY A 159 22.43 7.66 -0.20
CA GLY A 159 23.31 7.81 0.96
C GLY A 159 24.78 7.61 0.62
N LEU A 160 25.09 6.54 -0.13
CA LEU A 160 26.48 6.28 -0.58
C LEU A 160 27.01 7.39 -1.50
N VAL A 161 26.15 7.95 -2.35
CA VAL A 161 26.53 9.10 -3.19
C VAL A 161 26.80 10.34 -2.35
N VAL A 162 26.01 10.59 -1.30
CA VAL A 162 26.27 11.70 -0.34
C VAL A 162 27.61 11.50 0.36
N ASP A 163 27.93 10.29 0.81
CA ASP A 163 29.19 9.99 1.48
C ASP A 163 30.41 10.27 0.58
N GLU A 164 30.31 9.93 -0.71
CA GLU A 164 31.38 10.26 -1.66
C GLU A 164 31.44 11.75 -1.98
N ALA A 165 30.27 12.40 -2.12
CA ALA A 165 30.18 13.84 -2.35
C ALA A 165 30.78 14.65 -1.18
N LEU A 166 30.62 14.19 0.07
CA LEU A 166 31.23 14.80 1.25
C LEU A 166 32.76 14.75 1.18
N ARG A 167 33.36 13.66 0.67
CA ARG A 167 34.82 13.56 0.48
C ARG A 167 35.32 14.58 -0.55
N VAL A 168 34.66 14.63 -1.71
CA VAL A 168 35.01 15.62 -2.75
C VAL A 168 34.80 17.04 -2.25
N ALA A 169 33.72 17.32 -1.52
CA ALA A 169 33.47 18.64 -0.94
C ALA A 169 34.51 19.04 0.08
N ALA A 170 34.96 18.11 0.92
CA ALA A 170 36.02 18.33 1.91
C ALA A 170 37.35 18.73 1.22
N ASP A 171 37.76 18.01 0.18
CA ASP A 171 38.94 18.33 -0.61
C ASP A 171 38.84 19.73 -1.26
N LEU A 172 37.66 20.06 -1.86
CA LEU A 172 37.41 21.37 -2.48
C LEU A 172 37.41 22.54 -1.50
N MET A 173 37.09 22.29 -0.25
CA MET A 173 37.01 23.31 0.80
C MET A 173 38.23 23.30 1.74
N GLU A 174 39.22 22.42 1.48
CA GLU A 174 40.41 22.24 2.31
C GLU A 174 40.05 21.97 3.78
N ALA A 175 39.00 21.14 4.01
CA ALA A 175 38.47 20.77 5.33
C ALA A 175 38.58 19.26 5.59
N ALA A 176 38.45 18.83 6.84
CA ALA A 176 38.29 17.42 7.15
C ALA A 176 36.88 16.95 6.76
N VAL A 177 36.74 15.71 6.34
CA VAL A 177 35.41 15.16 5.93
C VAL A 177 34.37 15.27 7.06
N ASP A 178 34.79 15.02 8.30
CA ASP A 178 33.95 15.11 9.50
C ASP A 178 33.46 16.55 9.81
N ASP A 179 34.16 17.56 9.24
CA ASP A 179 33.80 18.98 9.38
C ASP A 179 32.87 19.48 8.25
N VAL A 180 32.52 18.63 7.28
CA VAL A 180 31.65 18.97 6.15
C VAL A 180 30.31 18.26 6.28
N THR A 181 29.21 18.97 5.99
CA THR A 181 27.86 18.43 6.01
C THR A 181 27.07 18.87 4.77
N LEU A 182 26.11 18.05 4.35
CA LEU A 182 25.07 18.43 3.40
C LEU A 182 23.90 19.04 4.17
N ASP A 183 23.57 20.28 3.85
CA ASP A 183 22.32 20.91 4.24
C ASP A 183 21.24 20.50 3.21
N VAL A 184 20.36 19.58 3.61
CA VAL A 184 19.32 19.04 2.72
C VAL A 184 18.24 20.07 2.36
N ASP A 185 18.04 21.11 3.19
CA ASP A 185 17.06 22.15 2.90
C ASP A 185 17.50 23.07 1.74
N THR A 186 18.81 23.22 1.58
CA THR A 186 19.42 24.08 0.54
C THR A 186 20.15 23.33 -0.56
N GLY A 187 20.37 22.02 -0.40
CA GLY A 187 21.15 21.20 -1.32
C GLY A 187 22.62 21.61 -1.42
N ARG A 188 23.18 22.18 -0.33
CA ARG A 188 24.54 22.69 -0.32
C ARG A 188 25.41 21.98 0.71
N PHE A 189 26.61 21.66 0.30
CA PHE A 189 27.67 21.17 1.20
C PHE A 189 28.38 22.35 1.80
N HIS A 190 28.58 22.35 3.12
CA HIS A 190 29.27 23.45 3.80
C HIS A 190 30.10 22.94 4.97
N VAL A 191 31.08 23.77 5.37
CA VAL A 191 31.88 23.52 6.57
C VAL A 191 31.05 23.83 7.82
N VAL A 192 30.99 22.90 8.76
CA VAL A 192 30.24 23.05 10.03
C VAL A 192 30.76 24.29 10.78
N GLY A 193 29.82 25.15 11.19
CA GLY A 193 30.16 26.45 11.84
C GLY A 193 30.59 27.57 10.88
N SER A 194 30.75 27.28 9.57
CA SER A 194 31.16 28.29 8.56
C SER A 194 30.32 28.12 7.26
N PRO A 195 28.98 28.28 7.28
CA PRO A 195 28.12 28.00 6.13
C PRO A 195 28.40 28.89 4.90
N ALA A 196 29.15 29.96 5.06
CA ALA A 196 29.62 30.80 3.94
C ALA A 196 30.63 30.05 3.04
N ILE A 197 31.33 29.05 3.59
CA ILE A 197 32.24 28.16 2.84
C ILE A 197 31.39 26.98 2.40
N SER A 198 30.81 27.04 1.19
CA SER A 198 29.93 26.04 0.71
C SER A 198 30.10 25.71 -0.77
N ARG A 199 29.61 24.52 -1.18
CA ARG A 199 29.62 24.02 -2.57
C ARG A 199 28.24 23.50 -2.94
N THR A 200 27.92 23.60 -4.22
CA THR A 200 26.72 23.01 -4.83
C THR A 200 27.02 21.61 -5.36
N TRP A 201 25.99 20.82 -5.64
CA TRP A 201 26.13 19.54 -6.34
C TRP A 201 26.87 19.69 -7.68
N ALA A 202 26.60 20.75 -8.47
CA ALA A 202 27.25 21.01 -9.73
C ALA A 202 28.78 21.25 -9.58
N GLU A 203 29.19 22.01 -8.57
CA GLU A 203 30.62 22.26 -8.29
C GLU A 203 31.33 20.98 -7.86
N ILE A 204 30.68 20.15 -7.04
CA ILE A 204 31.21 18.87 -6.58
C ILE A 204 31.29 17.87 -7.75
N ALA A 205 30.25 17.76 -8.54
CA ALA A 205 30.22 16.86 -9.69
C ALA A 205 31.28 17.23 -10.75
N ALA A 206 31.46 18.52 -11.01
CA ALA A 206 32.48 18.99 -11.93
C ALA A 206 33.92 18.69 -11.43
N ALA A 207 34.15 18.71 -10.12
CA ALA A 207 35.45 18.39 -9.52
C ALA A 207 35.70 16.87 -9.44
N ALA A 208 34.69 16.10 -9.13
CA ALA A 208 34.77 14.64 -9.04
C ALA A 208 35.07 13.98 -10.40
N GLY A 209 34.47 14.50 -11.46
CA GLY A 209 34.53 13.90 -12.80
C GLY A 209 33.41 12.87 -13.04
N GLU A 210 33.32 12.40 -14.29
CA GLU A 210 32.29 11.46 -14.71
C GLU A 210 32.45 10.09 -14.00
N GLY A 211 31.34 9.50 -13.53
CA GLY A 211 31.29 8.16 -12.94
C GLY A 211 31.82 8.05 -11.50
N VAL A 212 32.18 9.15 -10.85
CA VAL A 212 32.65 9.13 -9.45
C VAL A 212 31.50 9.22 -8.46
N LEU A 213 30.51 10.08 -8.74
CA LEU A 213 29.33 10.27 -7.88
C LEU A 213 28.19 9.36 -8.33
N GLU A 214 28.43 8.05 -8.29
CA GLU A 214 27.42 7.05 -8.52
C GLU A 214 27.54 5.90 -7.51
N ALA A 215 26.39 5.36 -7.12
CA ALA A 215 26.34 4.18 -6.26
C ALA A 215 25.13 3.33 -6.56
N GLU A 216 25.25 2.04 -6.32
CA GLU A 216 24.15 1.09 -6.38
C GLU A 216 23.97 0.40 -5.02
N SER A 217 22.73 0.03 -4.73
CA SER A 217 22.37 -0.81 -3.60
C SER A 217 21.43 -1.92 -4.03
N LYS A 218 21.47 -3.01 -3.30
CA LYS A 218 20.57 -4.16 -3.45
C LYS A 218 19.99 -4.50 -2.10
N GLU A 219 18.66 -4.55 -2.05
CA GLU A 219 17.95 -4.74 -0.81
C GLU A 219 17.21 -6.07 -0.77
N ASP A 220 17.61 -6.91 0.18
CA ASP A 220 16.93 -8.15 0.59
C ASP A 220 16.61 -8.05 2.09
N ARG A 221 15.59 -7.27 2.39
CA ARG A 221 15.18 -6.97 3.76
C ARG A 221 14.07 -7.90 4.22
N LYS A 222 13.86 -7.96 5.54
CA LYS A 222 12.75 -8.68 6.16
C LYS A 222 11.40 -8.19 5.64
N CYS A 223 10.42 -9.09 5.68
CA CYS A 223 9.02 -8.74 5.46
C CYS A 223 8.55 -7.63 6.39
N THR A 224 7.55 -6.88 5.96
CA THR A 224 6.77 -5.98 6.81
C THR A 224 5.32 -6.42 6.84
N TYR A 225 4.57 -5.96 7.84
CA TYR A 225 3.21 -6.42 8.09
C TYR A 225 2.26 -5.23 8.22
N PRO A 226 1.82 -4.63 7.07
CA PRO A 226 0.72 -3.69 7.08
C PRO A 226 -0.55 -4.38 7.55
N PHE A 227 -1.46 -3.62 8.13
CA PHE A 227 -2.71 -4.11 8.67
C PHE A 227 -3.83 -3.08 8.48
N GLY A 228 -5.05 -3.50 8.68
CA GLY A 228 -6.17 -2.58 8.61
C GLY A 228 -7.48 -3.19 9.06
N THR A 229 -8.48 -2.33 9.14
CA THR A 229 -9.87 -2.69 9.38
C THR A 229 -10.76 -2.04 8.36
N HIS A 230 -11.59 -2.84 7.70
CA HIS A 230 -12.58 -2.40 6.72
C HIS A 230 -13.99 -2.67 7.24
N VAL A 231 -14.87 -1.69 7.11
CA VAL A 231 -16.30 -1.80 7.39
C VAL A 231 -17.07 -1.56 6.11
N ALA A 232 -17.74 -2.59 5.63
CA ALA A 232 -18.66 -2.51 4.49
C ALA A 232 -20.09 -2.38 4.97
N VAL A 233 -20.85 -1.47 4.38
CA VAL A 233 -22.29 -1.35 4.54
C VAL A 233 -22.95 -1.62 3.21
N VAL A 234 -23.82 -2.61 3.16
CA VAL A 234 -24.54 -2.99 1.95
C VAL A 234 -26.05 -2.90 2.13
N GLU A 235 -26.77 -2.66 1.04
CA GLU A 235 -28.20 -2.88 0.94
C GLU A 235 -28.47 -4.10 0.06
N VAL A 236 -29.26 -5.02 0.56
CA VAL A 236 -29.69 -6.23 -0.15
C VAL A 236 -31.18 -6.15 -0.41
N ASP A 237 -31.55 -6.11 -1.68
CA ASP A 237 -32.96 -6.26 -2.09
C ASP A 237 -33.37 -7.74 -2.03
N ILE A 238 -34.18 -8.10 -1.06
CA ILE A 238 -34.59 -9.50 -0.83
C ILE A 238 -35.58 -10.05 -1.89
N GLU A 239 -36.19 -9.18 -2.69
CA GLU A 239 -37.08 -9.59 -3.76
C GLU A 239 -36.34 -9.99 -5.03
N THR A 240 -35.17 -9.34 -5.28
CA THR A 240 -34.38 -9.54 -6.51
C THR A 240 -33.03 -10.18 -6.27
N GLY A 241 -32.55 -10.17 -5.03
CA GLY A 241 -31.17 -10.58 -4.65
C GLY A 241 -30.10 -9.56 -4.99
N HIS A 242 -30.45 -8.36 -5.50
CA HIS A 242 -29.49 -7.33 -5.85
C HIS A 242 -28.79 -6.79 -4.60
N VAL A 243 -27.46 -6.68 -4.67
CA VAL A 243 -26.62 -6.12 -3.61
C VAL A 243 -26.04 -4.79 -4.08
N ARG A 244 -26.22 -3.73 -3.30
CA ARG A 244 -25.58 -2.44 -3.50
C ARG A 244 -24.63 -2.14 -2.34
N LEU A 245 -23.38 -1.84 -2.66
CA LEU A 245 -22.46 -1.29 -1.67
C LEU A 245 -22.87 0.17 -1.40
N ASP A 246 -23.28 0.45 -0.17
CA ASP A 246 -23.71 1.78 0.25
C ASP A 246 -22.56 2.62 0.80
N ARG A 247 -21.71 2.02 1.67
CA ARG A 247 -20.52 2.65 2.25
C ARG A 247 -19.38 1.66 2.37
N MET A 248 -18.17 2.17 2.22
CA MET A 248 -16.93 1.47 2.56
C MET A 248 -16.06 2.41 3.39
N VAL A 249 -15.83 2.03 4.65
CA VAL A 249 -15.02 2.78 5.60
C VAL A 249 -13.80 1.95 5.95
N THR A 250 -12.60 2.52 5.86
CA THR A 250 -11.37 1.78 6.14
C THR A 250 -10.41 2.56 7.03
N CYS A 251 -9.62 1.82 7.80
CA CYS A 251 -8.48 2.34 8.53
C CYS A 251 -7.29 1.40 8.29
N ASP A 252 -6.32 1.84 7.49
CA ASP A 252 -5.19 1.02 7.07
C ASP A 252 -3.87 1.65 7.52
N ASP A 253 -2.88 0.81 7.83
CA ASP A 253 -1.51 1.17 8.18
C ASP A 253 -0.56 0.83 7.03
N ALA A 254 0.28 1.80 6.65
CA ALA A 254 1.33 1.63 5.65
C ALA A 254 2.74 1.94 6.23
N GLY A 255 2.90 1.92 7.56
CA GLY A 255 4.08 2.48 8.20
C GLY A 255 4.17 3.98 7.95
N VAL A 256 5.34 4.49 7.56
CA VAL A 256 5.50 5.89 7.16
C VAL A 256 4.89 6.12 5.78
N ILE A 257 4.06 7.15 5.65
CA ILE A 257 3.42 7.52 4.38
C ILE A 257 4.31 8.52 3.63
N ILE A 258 4.98 8.10 2.56
CA ILE A 258 5.83 8.97 1.74
C ILE A 258 4.99 9.99 0.94
N ASN A 259 3.91 9.52 0.32
CA ASN A 259 3.02 10.38 -0.45
C ASN A 259 1.55 10.00 -0.19
N PRO A 260 0.79 10.84 0.57
CA PRO A 260 -0.59 10.53 0.94
C PRO A 260 -1.52 10.31 -0.25
N MET A 261 -1.40 11.12 -1.30
CA MET A 261 -2.26 11.02 -2.49
C MET A 261 -2.05 9.69 -3.23
N ILE A 262 -0.80 9.21 -3.31
CA ILE A 262 -0.50 7.92 -3.96
C ILE A 262 -1.02 6.76 -3.10
N VAL A 263 -0.84 6.81 -1.78
CA VAL A 263 -1.37 5.80 -0.85
C VAL A 263 -2.91 5.74 -0.94
N GLU A 264 -3.57 6.89 -0.96
CA GLU A 264 -5.03 6.98 -1.14
C GLU A 264 -5.47 6.36 -2.47
N GLY A 265 -4.77 6.69 -3.58
CA GLY A 265 -5.03 6.12 -4.90
C GLY A 265 -4.88 4.59 -4.94
N GLN A 266 -3.86 4.03 -4.28
CA GLN A 266 -3.67 2.58 -4.16
C GLN A 266 -4.81 1.92 -3.38
N ARG A 267 -5.24 2.52 -2.27
CA ARG A 267 -6.36 2.01 -1.47
C ARG A 267 -7.67 2.03 -2.25
N HIS A 268 -7.99 3.13 -2.94
CA HIS A 268 -9.19 3.20 -3.79
C HIS A 268 -9.22 2.11 -4.85
N GLY A 269 -8.10 1.92 -5.57
CA GLY A 269 -8.00 0.88 -6.60
C GLY A 269 -8.13 -0.54 -6.02
N GLY A 270 -7.46 -0.82 -4.91
CA GLY A 270 -7.53 -2.12 -4.23
C GLY A 270 -8.93 -2.42 -3.68
N ILE A 271 -9.59 -1.45 -3.06
CA ILE A 271 -10.97 -1.60 -2.55
C ILE A 271 -11.93 -1.90 -3.71
N ALA A 272 -11.84 -1.15 -4.82
CA ALA A 272 -12.68 -1.37 -5.98
C ALA A 272 -12.52 -2.80 -6.53
N GLN A 273 -11.28 -3.29 -6.62
CA GLN A 273 -10.97 -4.65 -7.05
C GLN A 273 -11.56 -5.71 -6.10
N GLY A 274 -11.42 -5.53 -4.79
CA GLY A 274 -11.96 -6.47 -3.81
C GLY A 274 -13.50 -6.49 -3.77
N VAL A 275 -14.15 -5.33 -3.95
CA VAL A 275 -15.61 -5.24 -4.10
C VAL A 275 -16.09 -5.96 -5.35
N ALA A 276 -15.40 -5.78 -6.49
CA ALA A 276 -15.70 -6.45 -7.74
C ALA A 276 -15.61 -7.98 -7.61
N GLN A 277 -14.56 -8.49 -6.96
CA GLN A 277 -14.40 -9.90 -6.66
C GLN A 277 -15.55 -10.44 -5.79
N ALA A 278 -15.98 -9.66 -4.80
CA ALA A 278 -17.06 -10.09 -3.90
C ALA A 278 -18.43 -10.14 -4.58
N LEU A 279 -18.69 -9.25 -5.54
CA LEU A 279 -20.06 -9.03 -6.06
C LEU A 279 -20.29 -9.53 -7.48
N MET A 280 -19.27 -9.55 -8.38
CA MET A 280 -19.52 -9.74 -9.79
C MET A 280 -18.47 -10.49 -10.61
N GLU A 281 -17.18 -10.41 -10.26
CA GLU A 281 -16.12 -10.99 -11.09
C GLU A 281 -16.03 -12.51 -10.96
N GLU A 282 -16.21 -13.23 -12.08
CA GLU A 282 -16.12 -14.68 -12.12
C GLU A 282 -15.60 -15.16 -13.47
N VAL A 283 -14.61 -16.05 -13.45
CA VAL A 283 -14.22 -16.83 -14.63
C VAL A 283 -14.81 -18.23 -14.49
N THR A 284 -15.74 -18.57 -15.37
CA THR A 284 -16.44 -19.85 -15.35
C THR A 284 -15.89 -20.80 -16.42
N TYR A 285 -15.99 -22.11 -16.14
CA TYR A 285 -15.53 -23.19 -17.04
C TYR A 285 -16.65 -24.19 -17.27
N ASP A 286 -16.62 -24.85 -18.44
CA ASP A 286 -17.50 -25.99 -18.72
C ASP A 286 -16.99 -27.26 -18.00
N GLU A 287 -17.74 -28.36 -18.14
CA GLU A 287 -17.41 -29.67 -17.55
C GLU A 287 -16.08 -30.27 -18.07
N ASN A 288 -15.56 -29.79 -19.19
CA ASN A 288 -14.30 -30.22 -19.81
C ASN A 288 -13.12 -29.27 -19.48
N GLY A 289 -13.36 -28.21 -18.68
CA GLY A 289 -12.35 -27.24 -18.30
C GLY A 289 -12.12 -26.14 -19.35
N ASN A 290 -12.98 -25.98 -20.35
CA ASN A 290 -12.86 -24.85 -21.29
C ASN A 290 -13.50 -23.60 -20.67
N PRO A 291 -12.85 -22.40 -20.80
CA PRO A 291 -13.41 -21.17 -20.27
C PRO A 291 -14.68 -20.77 -21.00
N LEU A 292 -15.73 -20.47 -20.24
CA LEU A 292 -16.99 -19.91 -20.72
C LEU A 292 -16.94 -18.38 -20.71
N THR A 293 -16.24 -17.80 -19.74
CA THR A 293 -15.97 -16.36 -19.67
C THR A 293 -14.78 -16.06 -20.58
N THR A 294 -15.04 -15.58 -21.81
CA THR A 294 -14.01 -15.46 -22.86
C THR A 294 -13.76 -14.04 -23.35
N ASN A 295 -14.57 -13.09 -22.91
CA ASN A 295 -14.48 -11.68 -23.32
C ASN A 295 -15.08 -10.76 -22.25
N PHE A 296 -14.91 -9.45 -22.40
CA PHE A 296 -15.40 -8.46 -21.43
C PHE A 296 -16.93 -8.25 -21.44
N ALA A 297 -17.67 -8.87 -22.33
CA ALA A 297 -19.15 -8.90 -22.24
C ALA A 297 -19.62 -10.00 -21.28
N ASP A 298 -18.83 -11.07 -21.14
CA ASP A 298 -19.12 -12.19 -20.25
C ASP A 298 -18.51 -11.97 -18.85
N TYR A 299 -17.42 -11.20 -18.75
CA TYR A 299 -16.73 -10.89 -17.50
C TYR A 299 -17.28 -9.60 -16.88
N GLY A 300 -17.78 -9.68 -15.65
CA GLY A 300 -18.30 -8.51 -14.94
C GLY A 300 -17.19 -7.59 -14.45
N ILE A 301 -16.98 -6.46 -15.14
CA ILE A 301 -16.02 -5.43 -14.71
C ILE A 301 -16.79 -4.37 -13.93
N ILE A 302 -16.33 -4.07 -12.70
CA ILE A 302 -16.90 -3.00 -11.89
C ILE A 302 -16.63 -1.63 -12.50
N SER A 303 -17.57 -0.72 -12.41
CA SER A 303 -17.43 0.65 -12.84
C SER A 303 -17.70 1.63 -11.69
N MET A 304 -17.49 2.92 -11.94
CA MET A 304 -17.79 3.97 -10.97
C MET A 304 -19.28 4.08 -10.62
N ALA A 305 -20.17 3.45 -11.41
CA ALA A 305 -21.61 3.46 -11.15
C ALA A 305 -22.02 2.52 -10.00
N GLU A 306 -21.23 1.47 -9.75
CA GLU A 306 -21.47 0.49 -8.68
C GLU A 306 -20.79 0.86 -7.36
N LEU A 307 -19.89 1.86 -7.36
CA LEU A 307 -19.06 2.19 -6.20
C LEU A 307 -19.49 3.52 -5.56
N PRO A 308 -19.63 3.57 -4.22
CA PRO A 308 -19.74 4.82 -3.50
C PRO A 308 -18.35 5.50 -3.39
N SER A 309 -18.31 6.73 -2.89
CA SER A 309 -17.08 7.32 -2.38
C SER A 309 -16.62 6.56 -1.14
N PHE A 310 -15.32 6.23 -1.05
CA PHE A 310 -14.77 5.53 0.10
C PHE A 310 -14.33 6.50 1.21
N GLU A 311 -14.50 6.10 2.46
CA GLU A 311 -14.12 6.85 3.65
C GLU A 311 -12.83 6.25 4.21
N LEU A 312 -11.69 6.92 3.96
CA LEU A 312 -10.37 6.38 4.27
C LEU A 312 -9.74 7.10 5.47
N THR A 313 -9.34 6.34 6.47
CA THR A 313 -8.52 6.78 7.61
C THR A 313 -7.19 6.02 7.56
N SER A 314 -6.10 6.65 7.99
CA SER A 314 -4.76 6.05 7.99
C SER A 314 -4.18 6.01 9.39
N LEU A 315 -3.38 4.99 9.65
CA LEU A 315 -2.44 4.90 10.75
C LEU A 315 -1.01 4.86 10.21
N GLU A 316 -0.07 5.29 11.03
CA GLU A 316 1.36 5.20 10.75
C GLU A 316 2.05 4.51 11.93
N THR A 317 2.33 3.21 11.79
CA THR A 317 3.17 2.44 12.72
C THR A 317 4.45 2.03 12.01
N PRO A 318 5.51 2.85 12.07
CA PRO A 318 6.74 2.60 11.31
C PRO A 318 7.33 1.22 11.60
N THR A 319 7.82 0.56 10.53
CA THR A 319 8.56 -0.69 10.68
C THR A 319 10.02 -0.43 11.02
N PRO A 320 10.66 -1.25 11.87
CA PRO A 320 12.11 -1.22 12.06
C PRO A 320 12.87 -1.98 10.96
N ASN A 321 12.19 -2.64 10.03
CA ASN A 321 12.79 -3.57 9.06
C ASN A 321 13.37 -2.89 7.82
N ASN A 322 13.15 -1.58 7.62
CA ASN A 322 13.77 -0.79 6.56
C ASN A 322 14.03 0.67 6.99
N PRO A 323 14.95 1.39 6.33
CA PRO A 323 15.37 2.73 6.75
C PRO A 323 14.29 3.80 6.59
N LEU A 324 13.27 3.56 5.77
CA LEU A 324 12.17 4.48 5.50
C LEU A 324 11.01 4.31 6.50
N GLY A 325 10.98 3.22 7.26
CA GLY A 325 9.88 2.88 8.16
C GLY A 325 8.57 2.54 7.42
N VAL A 326 8.60 2.34 6.11
CA VAL A 326 7.43 2.10 5.26
C VAL A 326 6.99 0.63 5.30
N LYS A 327 5.70 0.40 5.07
CA LYS A 327 5.14 -0.92 4.78
C LYS A 327 4.43 -0.90 3.43
N GLY A 328 4.24 -2.07 2.82
CA GLY A 328 3.49 -2.17 1.56
C GLY A 328 2.00 -1.81 1.74
N ILE A 329 1.37 -1.23 0.73
CA ILE A 329 -0.07 -0.86 0.76
C ILE A 329 -0.80 -1.27 -0.53
N GLY A 330 -0.08 -1.82 -1.52
CA GLY A 330 -0.62 -2.06 -2.85
C GLY A 330 -1.80 -3.04 -2.90
N GLU A 331 -1.85 -4.03 -2.02
CA GLU A 331 -2.88 -5.07 -2.01
C GLU A 331 -3.86 -4.94 -0.83
N SER A 332 -3.57 -4.08 0.14
CA SER A 332 -4.35 -3.91 1.37
C SER A 332 -5.84 -3.62 1.13
N GLY A 333 -6.14 -2.78 0.14
CA GLY A 333 -7.52 -2.47 -0.22
C GLY A 333 -8.33 -3.71 -0.62
N ALA A 334 -7.76 -4.61 -1.43
CA ALA A 334 -8.43 -5.84 -1.86
C ALA A 334 -8.55 -6.86 -0.73
N ILE A 335 -7.49 -7.02 0.07
CA ILE A 335 -7.46 -7.97 1.19
C ILE A 335 -8.57 -7.69 2.20
N GLY A 336 -8.77 -6.42 2.56
CA GLY A 336 -9.78 -6.03 3.54
C GLY A 336 -11.20 -5.98 2.99
N SER A 337 -11.40 -5.48 1.76
CA SER A 337 -12.73 -5.19 1.23
C SER A 337 -13.52 -6.44 0.83
N THR A 338 -12.89 -7.43 0.19
CA THR A 338 -13.58 -8.67 -0.23
C THR A 338 -14.30 -9.36 0.94
N PRO A 339 -13.64 -9.70 2.06
CA PRO A 339 -14.32 -10.34 3.19
C PRO A 339 -15.25 -9.38 3.95
N ALA A 340 -15.01 -8.07 3.94
CA ALA A 340 -15.93 -7.11 4.54
C ALA A 340 -17.27 -7.10 3.81
N VAL A 341 -17.26 -7.05 2.46
CA VAL A 341 -18.47 -7.07 1.64
C VAL A 341 -19.20 -8.41 1.79
N GLN A 342 -18.51 -9.55 1.70
CA GLN A 342 -19.12 -10.85 1.91
C GLN A 342 -19.79 -10.95 3.29
N SER A 343 -19.10 -10.52 4.34
CA SER A 343 -19.65 -10.52 5.70
C SER A 343 -20.88 -9.61 5.83
N ALA A 344 -20.88 -8.46 5.14
CA ALA A 344 -22.01 -7.54 5.13
C ALA A 344 -23.25 -8.17 4.48
N VAL A 345 -23.08 -8.84 3.34
CA VAL A 345 -24.20 -9.55 2.69
C VAL A 345 -24.74 -10.66 3.59
N LEU A 346 -23.88 -11.47 4.19
CA LEU A 346 -24.31 -12.53 5.12
C LEU A 346 -25.02 -11.97 6.36
N ASP A 347 -24.58 -10.81 6.87
CA ASP A 347 -25.24 -10.12 7.98
C ASP A 347 -26.66 -9.66 7.56
N ALA A 348 -26.83 -9.11 6.36
CA ALA A 348 -28.15 -8.75 5.83
C ALA A 348 -29.07 -9.98 5.72
N LEU A 349 -28.54 -11.13 5.34
CA LEU A 349 -29.28 -12.38 5.11
C LEU A 349 -29.47 -13.23 6.37
N SER A 350 -28.93 -12.80 7.51
CA SER A 350 -29.02 -13.56 8.77
C SER A 350 -30.47 -13.88 9.23
N PRO A 351 -31.50 -13.05 8.96
CA PRO A 351 -32.88 -13.41 9.30
C PRO A 351 -33.42 -14.65 8.57
N TRP A 352 -32.82 -14.99 7.41
CA TRP A 352 -33.16 -16.19 6.65
C TRP A 352 -32.24 -17.39 6.99
N GLY A 353 -31.39 -17.28 8.03
CA GLY A 353 -30.48 -18.35 8.44
C GLY A 353 -29.34 -18.63 7.45
N VAL A 354 -29.08 -17.75 6.50
CA VAL A 354 -27.97 -17.89 5.56
C VAL A 354 -26.67 -17.57 6.28
N VAL A 355 -25.81 -18.56 6.42
CA VAL A 355 -24.53 -18.46 7.15
C VAL A 355 -23.30 -18.42 6.25
N HIS A 356 -23.46 -18.81 4.99
CA HIS A 356 -22.37 -18.81 4.00
C HIS A 356 -22.92 -18.73 2.58
N LEU A 357 -22.24 -17.98 1.72
CA LEU A 357 -22.39 -17.95 0.26
C LEU A 357 -21.02 -17.77 -0.37
N ASP A 358 -20.75 -18.56 -1.41
CA ASP A 358 -19.53 -18.39 -2.21
C ASP A 358 -19.60 -17.13 -3.06
N ILE A 359 -18.49 -16.39 -3.11
CA ILE A 359 -18.34 -15.25 -4.01
C ILE A 359 -18.21 -15.74 -5.47
N PRO A 360 -18.56 -14.87 -6.45
CA PRO A 360 -19.23 -13.59 -6.30
C PRO A 360 -20.68 -13.75 -5.83
N LEU A 361 -21.15 -12.77 -5.03
CA LEU A 361 -22.51 -12.72 -4.47
C LEU A 361 -23.47 -12.14 -5.48
N THR A 362 -23.65 -12.84 -6.60
CA THR A 362 -24.53 -12.40 -7.68
C THR A 362 -25.98 -12.35 -7.22
N PRO A 363 -26.84 -11.51 -7.83
CA PRO A 363 -28.26 -11.45 -7.49
C PRO A 363 -28.95 -12.82 -7.50
N GLN A 364 -28.59 -13.67 -8.45
CA GLN A 364 -29.16 -15.03 -8.55
C GLN A 364 -28.75 -15.88 -7.34
N LYS A 365 -27.48 -15.87 -6.91
CA LYS A 365 -27.02 -16.64 -5.75
C LYS A 365 -27.70 -16.17 -4.46
N VAL A 366 -27.79 -14.84 -4.26
CA VAL A 366 -28.43 -14.22 -3.09
C VAL A 366 -29.92 -14.54 -3.06
N TRP A 367 -30.63 -14.33 -4.17
CA TRP A 367 -32.05 -14.63 -4.26
C TRP A 367 -32.37 -16.13 -4.02
N SER A 368 -31.54 -17.01 -4.59
CA SER A 368 -31.72 -18.47 -4.42
C SER A 368 -31.51 -18.89 -2.96
N ALA A 369 -30.58 -18.29 -2.24
CA ALA A 369 -30.33 -18.57 -0.83
C ALA A 369 -31.52 -18.13 0.05
N ILE A 370 -32.09 -16.94 -0.20
CA ILE A 370 -33.31 -16.46 0.49
C ILE A 370 -34.50 -17.37 0.19
N SER A 371 -34.69 -17.74 -1.08
CA SER A 371 -35.79 -18.58 -1.51
C SER A 371 -35.75 -20.00 -0.95
N ALA A 372 -34.57 -20.55 -0.74
CA ALA A 372 -34.35 -21.87 -0.15
C ALA A 372 -34.61 -21.91 1.37
N ALA A 373 -34.61 -20.77 2.04
CA ALA A 373 -34.83 -20.62 3.47
C ALA A 373 -36.31 -20.38 3.84
N ASN A 374 -37.16 -20.01 2.87
CA ASN A 374 -38.62 -19.86 2.99
C ASN A 374 -39.36 -21.16 2.62
#